data_b5c6ed2f1acfb73b3ce44afe8530f9a6
#
_entry.id   b5c6ed2f1acfb73b3ce44afe8530f9a6
#
_cell.length_a   1.000
_cell.length_b   1.000
_cell.length_c   1.000
_cell.angle_alpha   90.00
_cell.angle_beta   90.00
_cell.angle_gamma   90.00
#
_symmetry.space_group_name_H-M   'P 1'
#
loop_
_entity.id
_entity.type
_entity.pdbx_description
1 polymer ?
#
loop_
_entity_poly.entity_id
_entity_poly.type
_entity_poly.pdbx_seq_one_letter_code
_entity_poly.pdbx_strand_id
1 'polypeptide(L)'
;MPVYLLTEELVFPPPEGASSDGLVAIGGDFDPRRLLLAYGQGIFPWPTEGYPLLWFSPNPRFVLEPARARAPRSVKKAIRRGAYEITFDTAFDRVIRACGEAPRPGQSGTWITDELVEGFEGLHALGLAHSVEAWADGELAGGLYGV
;
A
#
# COMPACT_ATOMS: atom_id res chain seq x y z
N MET A 1 7.13 -25.94 1.43
CA MET A 1 8.35 -25.35 0.84
C MET A 1 9.13 -24.63 1.93
N PRO A 2 10.47 -24.55 1.88
CA PRO A 2 11.20 -23.77 2.87
C PRO A 2 10.82 -22.31 2.78
N VAL A 3 10.54 -21.68 3.91
CA VAL A 3 10.26 -20.24 4.00
C VAL A 3 11.58 -19.50 3.90
N TYR A 4 11.66 -18.49 3.03
CA TYR A 4 12.85 -17.67 2.86
C TYR A 4 12.92 -16.60 3.96
N LEU A 5 14.03 -16.58 4.71
CA LEU A 5 14.29 -15.56 5.71
C LEU A 5 15.16 -14.45 5.10
N LEU A 6 14.63 -13.22 5.11
CA LEU A 6 15.37 -12.05 4.65
C LEU A 6 16.45 -11.68 5.68
N THR A 7 17.62 -11.32 5.16
CA THR A 7 18.76 -10.79 5.90
C THR A 7 18.92 -9.29 5.65
N GLU A 8 20.05 -8.73 5.99
CA GLU A 8 20.42 -7.33 5.65
C GLU A 8 20.62 -7.14 4.14
N GLU A 9 20.88 -8.22 3.39
CA GLU A 9 21.02 -8.16 1.94
C GLU A 9 19.70 -7.75 1.27
N LEU A 10 19.80 -6.89 0.26
CA LEU A 10 18.66 -6.46 -0.54
C LEU A 10 18.38 -7.49 -1.64
N VAL A 11 17.75 -8.59 -1.25
CA VAL A 11 17.40 -9.69 -2.16
C VAL A 11 16.05 -10.29 -1.76
N PHE A 12 15.29 -10.71 -2.78
CA PHE A 12 14.09 -11.54 -2.60
C PHE A 12 14.23 -12.82 -3.43
N PRO A 13 13.65 -13.94 -2.97
CA PRO A 13 13.52 -15.13 -3.81
C PRO A 13 12.51 -14.84 -4.95
N PRO A 14 12.57 -15.60 -6.05
CA PRO A 14 11.60 -15.46 -7.14
C PRO A 14 10.16 -15.63 -6.64
N PRO A 15 9.22 -14.71 -6.97
CA PRO A 15 7.84 -14.78 -6.50
C PRO A 15 7.07 -16.01 -7.00
N GLU A 16 7.53 -16.65 -8.10
CA GLU A 16 6.99 -17.93 -8.59
C GLU A 16 7.15 -19.06 -7.56
N GLY A 17 8.11 -18.92 -6.66
CA GLY A 17 8.35 -19.85 -5.54
C GLY A 17 7.48 -19.59 -4.31
N ALA A 18 6.53 -18.65 -4.35
CA ALA A 18 5.65 -18.35 -3.23
C ALA A 18 4.83 -19.58 -2.78
N SER A 19 4.41 -19.59 -1.51
CA SER A 19 3.49 -20.60 -0.99
C SER A 19 2.11 -20.53 -1.69
N SER A 20 1.25 -21.50 -1.43
CA SER A 20 -0.14 -21.48 -1.93
C SER A 20 -0.92 -20.23 -1.51
N ASP A 21 -0.54 -19.63 -0.38
CA ASP A 21 -1.15 -18.41 0.16
C ASP A 21 -0.45 -17.12 -0.34
N GLY A 22 0.58 -17.28 -1.19
CA GLY A 22 1.35 -16.19 -1.76
C GLY A 22 2.50 -15.68 -0.88
N LEU A 23 2.84 -16.33 0.23
CA LEU A 23 3.97 -15.95 1.08
C LEU A 23 5.29 -16.21 0.33
N VAL A 24 6.11 -15.17 0.19
CA VAL A 24 7.41 -15.19 -0.48
C VAL A 24 8.56 -15.26 0.51
N ALA A 25 8.52 -14.41 1.56
CA ALA A 25 9.61 -14.28 2.50
C ALA A 25 9.13 -13.74 3.85
N ILE A 26 9.97 -13.89 4.88
CA ILE A 26 9.74 -13.41 6.25
C ILE A 26 10.94 -12.57 6.70
N GLY A 27 10.69 -11.55 7.51
CA GLY A 27 11.72 -10.67 8.09
C GLY A 27 12.07 -9.51 7.19
N GLY A 28 13.29 -8.97 7.33
CA GLY A 28 13.69 -7.73 6.67
C GLY A 28 13.12 -6.50 7.37
N ASP A 29 13.00 -5.41 6.63
CA ASP A 29 12.67 -4.08 7.12
C ASP A 29 11.88 -3.29 6.07
N PHE A 30 11.50 -2.05 6.39
CA PHE A 30 10.85 -1.12 5.46
C PHE A 30 11.85 -0.13 4.82
N ASP A 31 13.14 -0.47 4.69
CA ASP A 31 14.09 0.34 3.94
C ASP A 31 13.52 0.64 2.54
N PRO A 32 13.48 1.91 2.10
CA PRO A 32 12.92 2.28 0.79
C PRO A 32 13.52 1.49 -0.38
N ARG A 33 14.80 1.11 -0.32
CA ARG A 33 15.44 0.29 -1.35
C ARG A 33 14.89 -1.14 -1.38
N ARG A 34 14.59 -1.72 -0.20
CA ARG A 34 13.95 -3.04 -0.10
C ARG A 34 12.52 -2.99 -0.60
N LEU A 35 11.76 -1.97 -0.21
CA LEU A 35 10.40 -1.74 -0.71
C LEU A 35 10.38 -1.61 -2.23
N LEU A 36 11.25 -0.78 -2.81
CA LEU A 36 11.35 -0.60 -4.25
C LEU A 36 11.69 -1.91 -4.98
N LEU A 37 12.65 -2.68 -4.44
CA LEU A 37 13.01 -3.99 -4.98
C LEU A 37 11.83 -4.96 -4.95
N ALA A 38 11.08 -5.01 -3.85
CA ALA A 38 9.91 -5.85 -3.68
C ALA A 38 8.81 -5.49 -4.69
N TYR A 39 8.40 -4.22 -4.72
CA TYR A 39 7.37 -3.76 -5.65
C TYR A 39 7.74 -3.97 -7.11
N GLY A 40 9.00 -3.78 -7.48
CA GLY A 40 9.52 -4.08 -8.82
C GLY A 40 9.38 -5.56 -9.23
N GLN A 41 9.26 -6.46 -8.28
CA GLN A 41 9.03 -7.91 -8.49
C GLN A 41 7.58 -8.33 -8.20
N GLY A 42 6.66 -7.40 -7.95
CA GLY A 42 5.27 -7.70 -7.60
C GLY A 42 5.10 -8.24 -6.18
N ILE A 43 6.08 -8.06 -5.32
CA ILE A 43 6.06 -8.45 -3.90
C ILE A 43 5.67 -7.24 -3.07
N PHE A 44 4.89 -7.44 -2.01
CA PHE A 44 4.49 -6.37 -1.09
C PHE A 44 4.53 -6.83 0.37
N PRO A 45 4.80 -5.94 1.32
CA PRO A 45 4.80 -6.25 2.74
C PRO A 45 3.38 -6.32 3.30
N TRP A 46 3.16 -7.22 4.26
CA TRP A 46 1.90 -7.32 5.01
C TRP A 46 2.21 -7.53 6.49
N PRO A 47 2.45 -6.45 7.24
CA PRO A 47 2.64 -6.54 8.68
C PRO A 47 1.43 -7.16 9.36
N THR A 48 1.71 -8.07 10.29
CA THR A 48 0.69 -8.76 11.08
C THR A 48 1.13 -8.74 12.53
N GLU A 49 0.28 -8.27 13.42
CA GLU A 49 0.57 -8.19 14.85
C GLU A 49 0.99 -9.56 15.41
N GLY A 50 2.07 -9.57 16.18
CA GLY A 50 2.63 -10.81 16.77
C GLY A 50 3.44 -11.68 15.83
N TYR A 51 3.62 -11.27 14.57
CA TYR A 51 4.42 -11.98 13.58
C TYR A 51 5.59 -11.11 13.09
N PRO A 52 6.70 -11.72 12.63
CA PRO A 52 7.71 -11.01 11.86
C PRO A 52 7.08 -10.40 10.60
N LEU A 53 7.76 -9.43 9.99
CA LEU A 53 7.31 -8.87 8.72
C LEU A 53 7.18 -9.95 7.65
N LEU A 54 6.01 -10.03 7.02
CA LEU A 54 5.69 -10.99 5.97
C LEU A 54 5.62 -10.29 4.62
N TRP A 55 6.10 -10.98 3.56
CA TRP A 55 6.13 -10.49 2.19
C TRP A 55 5.36 -11.43 1.28
N PHE A 56 4.43 -10.88 0.50
CA PHE A 56 3.50 -11.65 -0.31
C PHE A 56 3.56 -11.31 -1.80
N SER A 57 3.31 -12.31 -2.63
CA SER A 57 2.99 -12.19 -4.06
C SER A 57 1.97 -13.27 -4.43
N PRO A 58 0.67 -13.04 -4.18
CA PRO A 58 -0.37 -14.03 -4.45
C PRO A 58 -0.58 -14.23 -5.95
N ASN A 59 -0.86 -15.49 -6.35
CA ASN A 59 -1.25 -15.85 -7.70
C ASN A 59 -2.43 -16.86 -7.62
N PRO A 60 -3.64 -16.54 -8.13
CA PRO A 60 -3.97 -15.33 -8.92
C PRO A 60 -4.03 -14.06 -8.07
N ARG A 61 -3.74 -12.92 -8.71
CA ARG A 61 -3.80 -11.60 -8.11
C ARG A 61 -4.95 -10.80 -8.69
N PHE A 62 -5.77 -10.19 -7.82
CA PHE A 62 -6.80 -9.25 -8.25
C PHE A 62 -6.14 -7.94 -8.70
N VAL A 63 -6.49 -7.49 -9.91
CA VAL A 63 -5.93 -6.27 -10.50
C VAL A 63 -7.02 -5.42 -11.13
N LEU A 64 -6.80 -4.11 -11.20
CA LEU A 64 -7.60 -3.17 -11.96
C LEU A 64 -6.79 -2.67 -13.16
N GLU A 65 -7.25 -3.00 -14.37
CA GLU A 65 -6.68 -2.44 -15.59
C GLU A 65 -7.14 -0.97 -15.75
N PRO A 66 -6.25 0.02 -15.77
CA PRO A 66 -6.63 1.43 -15.87
C PRO A 66 -7.54 1.74 -17.07
N ALA A 67 -7.29 1.11 -18.22
CA ALA A 67 -8.12 1.27 -19.43
C ALA A 67 -9.56 0.76 -19.25
N ARG A 68 -9.80 -0.13 -18.30
CA ARG A 68 -11.12 -0.68 -17.97
C ARG A 68 -11.77 0.01 -16.78
N ALA A 69 -11.05 0.86 -16.06
CA ALA A 69 -11.60 1.58 -14.92
C ALA A 69 -12.79 2.44 -15.35
N ARG A 70 -13.89 2.34 -14.64
CA ARG A 70 -15.11 3.11 -14.89
C ARG A 70 -15.63 3.68 -13.58
N ALA A 71 -15.76 4.99 -13.52
CA ALA A 71 -16.36 5.64 -12.37
C ALA A 71 -17.87 5.32 -12.28
N PRO A 72 -18.39 4.88 -11.12
CA PRO A 72 -19.81 4.71 -10.87
C PRO A 72 -20.60 6.00 -11.10
N ARG A 73 -21.91 5.88 -11.32
CA ARG A 73 -22.80 7.06 -11.54
C ARG A 73 -22.77 8.04 -10.37
N SER A 74 -22.70 7.54 -9.13
CA SER A 74 -22.60 8.35 -7.91
C SER A 74 -21.33 9.20 -7.90
N VAL A 75 -20.19 8.60 -8.23
CA VAL A 75 -18.89 9.31 -8.33
C VAL A 75 -18.93 10.38 -9.41
N LYS A 76 -19.44 10.04 -10.62
CA LYS A 76 -19.61 11.03 -11.70
C LYS A 76 -20.52 12.20 -11.30
N LYS A 77 -21.56 11.95 -10.50
CA LYS A 77 -22.44 12.99 -9.95
C LYS A 77 -21.73 13.87 -8.94
N ALA A 78 -20.92 13.29 -8.04
CA ALA A 78 -20.11 14.04 -7.08
C ALA A 78 -19.09 14.96 -7.77
N ILE A 79 -18.39 14.44 -8.79
CA ILE A 79 -17.45 15.22 -9.60
C ILE A 79 -18.15 16.41 -10.27
N ARG A 80 -19.30 16.19 -10.93
CA ARG A 80 -20.05 17.27 -11.60
C ARG A 80 -20.58 18.35 -10.65
N ARG A 81 -20.79 18.01 -9.39
CA ARG A 81 -21.24 18.95 -8.35
C ARG A 81 -20.10 19.71 -7.69
N GLY A 82 -18.85 19.37 -8.00
CA GLY A 82 -17.70 19.92 -7.30
C GLY A 82 -17.72 19.60 -5.81
N ALA A 83 -18.22 18.40 -5.43
CA ALA A 83 -18.37 18.01 -4.02
C ALA A 83 -17.03 17.84 -3.30
N TYR A 84 -15.94 17.64 -4.05
CA TYR A 84 -14.59 17.45 -3.53
C TYR A 84 -13.58 18.17 -4.40
N GLU A 85 -12.58 18.75 -3.73
CA GLU A 85 -11.34 19.17 -4.38
C GLU A 85 -10.38 17.98 -4.39
N ILE A 86 -9.73 17.73 -5.53
CA ILE A 86 -8.78 16.62 -5.68
C ILE A 86 -7.38 17.19 -5.83
N THR A 87 -6.46 16.70 -5.01
CA THR A 87 -5.03 17.02 -5.09
C THR A 87 -4.19 15.75 -5.21
N PHE A 88 -2.92 15.93 -5.54
CA PHE A 88 -1.94 14.85 -5.66
C PHE A 88 -0.69 15.25 -4.87
N ASP A 89 -0.18 14.33 -4.07
CA ASP A 89 1.08 14.48 -3.33
C ASP A 89 1.15 15.72 -2.41
N THR A 90 0.01 16.21 -1.94
CA THR A 90 -0.03 17.41 -1.07
C THR A 90 -0.12 17.07 0.42
N ALA A 91 -0.52 15.84 0.74
CA ALA A 91 -0.71 15.41 2.13
C ALA A 91 -0.51 13.90 2.30
N PHE A 92 0.59 13.36 1.77
CA PHE A 92 0.88 11.92 1.78
C PHE A 92 0.84 11.33 3.19
N ASP A 93 1.48 11.98 4.15
CA ASP A 93 1.51 11.59 5.57
C ASP A 93 0.11 11.51 6.17
N ARG A 94 -0.74 12.48 5.90
CA ARG A 94 -2.14 12.49 6.36
C ARG A 94 -2.95 11.34 5.74
N VAL A 95 -2.73 11.07 4.44
CA VAL A 95 -3.46 10.01 3.73
C VAL A 95 -3.06 8.63 4.28
N ILE A 96 -1.77 8.32 4.40
CA ILE A 96 -1.34 7.00 4.86
C ILE A 96 -1.77 6.73 6.30
N ARG A 97 -1.69 7.73 7.21
CA ARG A 97 -2.16 7.61 8.59
C ARG A 97 -3.68 7.45 8.66
N ALA A 98 -4.44 8.25 7.92
CA ALA A 98 -5.90 8.11 7.83
C ALA A 98 -6.31 6.73 7.28
N CYS A 99 -5.57 6.16 6.35
CA CYS A 99 -5.77 4.78 5.89
C CYS A 99 -5.52 3.75 7.01
N GLY A 100 -4.55 4.00 7.89
CA GLY A 100 -4.29 3.17 9.07
C GLY A 100 -5.40 3.23 10.12
N GLU A 101 -5.96 4.41 10.35
CA GLU A 101 -6.99 4.67 11.36
C GLU A 101 -8.42 4.36 10.89
N ALA A 102 -8.64 4.24 9.58
CA ALA A 102 -9.97 4.07 9.01
C ALA A 102 -10.66 2.80 9.55
N PRO A 103 -11.86 2.92 10.14
CA PRO A 103 -12.59 1.77 10.65
C PRO A 103 -12.93 0.78 9.53
N ARG A 104 -12.68 -0.51 9.76
CA ARG A 104 -13.02 -1.59 8.83
C ARG A 104 -13.96 -2.59 9.49
N PRO A 105 -15.20 -2.77 9.00
CA PRO A 105 -16.12 -3.76 9.57
C PRO A 105 -15.51 -5.16 9.59
N GLY A 106 -15.50 -5.81 10.75
CA GLY A 106 -15.00 -7.18 10.91
C GLY A 106 -13.47 -7.31 11.00
N GLN A 107 -12.72 -6.21 11.05
CA GLN A 107 -11.28 -6.21 11.23
C GLN A 107 -10.91 -5.43 12.49
N SER A 108 -10.16 -6.06 13.41
CA SER A 108 -9.55 -5.38 14.55
C SER A 108 -8.11 -4.97 14.18
N GLY A 109 -7.77 -3.69 14.38
CA GLY A 109 -6.44 -3.17 14.10
C GLY A 109 -6.18 -2.86 12.62
N THR A 110 -4.93 -2.56 12.32
CA THR A 110 -4.47 -2.21 10.99
C THR A 110 -3.14 -2.90 10.69
N TRP A 111 -2.87 -3.16 9.41
CA TRP A 111 -1.56 -3.60 8.94
C TRP A 111 -0.60 -2.41 8.65
N ILE A 112 -1.13 -1.18 8.74
CA ILE A 112 -0.33 0.05 8.55
C ILE A 112 0.28 0.43 9.89
N THR A 113 1.51 -0.04 10.14
CA THR A 113 2.30 0.26 11.33
C THR A 113 3.10 1.55 11.16
N ASP A 114 3.63 2.10 12.25
CA ASP A 114 4.47 3.31 12.17
C ASP A 114 5.72 3.09 11.34
N GLU A 115 6.38 1.92 11.45
CA GLU A 115 7.54 1.59 10.65
C GLU A 115 7.20 1.50 9.15
N LEU A 116 6.01 0.99 8.81
CA LEU A 116 5.54 0.98 7.43
C LEU A 116 5.32 2.42 6.95
N VAL A 117 4.68 3.27 7.75
CA VAL A 117 4.46 4.68 7.41
C VAL A 117 5.78 5.37 7.12
N GLU A 118 6.79 5.23 8.00
CA GLU A 118 8.13 5.81 7.81
C GLU A 118 8.80 5.33 6.50
N GLY A 119 8.71 4.03 6.19
CA GLY A 119 9.24 3.46 4.95
C GLY A 119 8.58 4.04 3.70
N PHE A 120 7.26 4.21 3.72
CA PHE A 120 6.51 4.78 2.60
C PHE A 120 6.67 6.30 2.49
N GLU A 121 6.81 7.02 3.59
CA GLU A 121 7.22 8.44 3.59
C GLU A 121 8.61 8.61 2.95
N GLY A 122 9.53 7.66 3.23
CA GLY A 122 10.83 7.60 2.57
C GLY A 122 10.72 7.39 1.06
N LEU A 123 9.86 6.48 0.59
CA LEU A 123 9.58 6.31 -0.84
C LEU A 123 8.95 7.56 -1.46
N HIS A 124 8.02 8.21 -0.76
CA HIS A 124 7.38 9.44 -1.22
C HIS A 124 8.41 10.57 -1.37
N ALA A 125 9.31 10.75 -0.42
CA ALA A 125 10.40 11.75 -0.50
C ALA A 125 11.33 11.51 -1.70
N LEU A 126 11.46 10.25 -2.16
CA LEU A 126 12.20 9.87 -3.37
C LEU A 126 11.36 9.99 -4.66
N GLY A 127 10.09 10.38 -4.59
CA GLY A 127 9.18 10.44 -5.73
C GLY A 127 8.74 9.07 -6.27
N LEU A 128 8.75 8.04 -5.40
CA LEU A 128 8.44 6.64 -5.75
C LEU A 128 7.13 6.15 -5.14
N ALA A 129 6.56 6.89 -4.19
CA ALA A 129 5.22 6.66 -3.67
C ALA A 129 4.42 7.96 -3.77
N HIS A 130 3.14 7.83 -4.07
CA HIS A 130 2.26 8.95 -4.38
C HIS A 130 0.95 8.84 -3.61
N SER A 131 0.29 9.99 -3.41
CA SER A 131 -1.05 10.06 -2.85
C SER A 131 -2.02 10.84 -3.73
N VAL A 132 -3.28 10.52 -3.57
CA VAL A 132 -4.40 11.30 -4.11
C VAL A 132 -5.28 11.66 -2.93
N GLU A 133 -5.63 12.92 -2.80
CA GLU A 133 -6.47 13.44 -1.73
C GLU A 133 -7.80 13.91 -2.27
N ALA A 134 -8.87 13.67 -1.52
CA ALA A 134 -10.18 14.25 -1.73
C ALA A 134 -10.55 15.12 -0.51
N TRP A 135 -10.76 16.41 -0.72
CA TRP A 135 -11.05 17.38 0.32
C TRP A 135 -12.50 17.85 0.22
N ALA A 136 -13.15 17.96 1.37
CA ALA A 136 -14.47 18.58 1.50
C ALA A 136 -14.38 19.69 2.58
N ASP A 137 -14.75 20.89 2.23
CA ASP A 137 -14.72 22.06 3.12
C ASP A 137 -13.34 22.28 3.82
N GLY A 138 -12.25 21.98 3.10
CA GLY A 138 -10.88 22.09 3.60
C GLY A 138 -10.40 20.93 4.47
N GLU A 139 -11.24 19.92 4.71
CA GLU A 139 -10.90 18.73 5.48
C GLU A 139 -10.65 17.52 4.57
N LEU A 140 -9.70 16.66 4.96
CA LEU A 140 -9.41 15.42 4.23
C LEU A 140 -10.58 14.44 4.39
N ALA A 141 -11.40 14.32 3.34
CA ALA A 141 -12.57 13.45 3.29
C ALA A 141 -12.25 12.03 2.83
N GLY A 142 -11.15 11.84 2.12
CA GLY A 142 -10.70 10.54 1.66
C GLY A 142 -9.37 10.62 0.93
N GLY A 143 -8.75 9.48 0.70
CA GLY A 143 -7.48 9.43 -0.01
C GLY A 143 -7.08 8.01 -0.40
N LEU A 144 -6.05 7.95 -1.23
CA LEU A 144 -5.40 6.73 -1.72
C LEU A 144 -3.91 6.98 -1.77
N TYR A 145 -3.10 6.01 -1.38
CA TYR A 145 -1.65 6.04 -1.58
C TYR A 145 -1.17 4.75 -2.25
N GLY A 146 0.00 4.81 -2.87
CA GLY A 146 0.61 3.65 -3.51
C GLY A 146 2.00 3.96 -4.09
N VAL A 147 2.61 2.91 -4.65
CA VAL A 147 3.93 2.90 -5.28
C VAL A 147 3.78 2.67 -6.78
#